data_ee9d84ee1afebb6b8d4b29f27d47f89b
#
_entry.id   ee9d84ee1afebb6b8d4b29f27d47f89b
#
_cell.length_a   1.000
_cell.length_b   1.000
_cell.length_c   1.000
_cell.angle_alpha   90.00
_cell.angle_beta   90.00
_cell.angle_gamma   90.00
#
_symmetry.space_group_name_H-M   'P 1'
#
loop_
_entity.id
_entity.type
_entity.pdbx_description
1 polymer ?
#
loop_
_entity_poly.entity_id
_entity_poly.type
_entity_poly.pdbx_seq_one_letter_code
_entity_poly.pdbx_strand_id
1 'polypeptide(L)'
;MHDKLTANDIKKMQEELAAYDRKVEGFLKNREFDQAGICRAEQEKLIHKYEKACEANRKKQEKDELKVTENDIAEVVAAWTKIPVKKLTETESERLMKLESILHKRVIGQDAAVSAVSKAIRRGRVGLQDPEKPIGSFLFLGPTGVGKTELSKALAEAIFGSENALIRVDMSEYMEGHSVSKMIGSPPGYVGFEAGGQLSEKIRKNPYSVVLFDEIEKAHPDVFNVLLQVLDDGHITDSKGRKVSFKNTVLIMTSNAGAQRIIAPKNLGFGVAETEKQNYDRMKEGVMEEVRRLFKPEFINRIDEIMVFHPLTRVDMEKITTLLFHELSARCEKQLSIHLSASRALKEHLVEKYADYKMGARPLKRAVQQVVEDALAEELLSGRIKAGDTVSAGYRKGKVVFDVK
;
A
#
# COMPACT_ATOMS: atom_id res chain seq x y z
N MET A 1 21.95 16.39 -40.96
CA MET A 1 21.16 15.18 -40.68
C MET A 1 22.12 14.01 -40.60
N HIS A 2 22.49 13.56 -39.41
CA HIS A 2 23.31 12.35 -39.24
C HIS A 2 22.35 11.25 -38.77
N ASP A 3 22.08 10.31 -39.68
CA ASP A 3 21.30 9.12 -39.37
C ASP A 3 22.02 8.36 -38.22
N LYS A 4 21.33 8.23 -37.11
CA LYS A 4 21.77 7.46 -35.94
C LYS A 4 21.63 5.97 -36.25
N LEU A 5 22.70 5.32 -36.74
CA LEU A 5 22.77 3.87 -36.93
C LEU A 5 22.48 3.17 -35.60
N THR A 6 21.49 2.28 -35.62
CA THR A 6 21.05 1.49 -34.47
C THR A 6 21.70 0.10 -34.49
N ALA A 7 21.67 -0.63 -33.36
CA ALA A 7 22.15 -2.01 -33.29
C ALA A 7 21.46 -2.94 -34.33
N ASN A 8 20.21 -2.64 -34.66
CA ASN A 8 19.47 -3.35 -35.73
C ASN A 8 20.05 -3.09 -37.14
N ASP A 9 20.60 -1.90 -37.38
CA ASP A 9 21.17 -1.56 -38.67
C ASP A 9 22.51 -2.30 -38.87
N ILE A 10 23.30 -2.48 -37.81
CA ILE A 10 24.54 -3.28 -37.84
C ILE A 10 24.23 -4.73 -38.12
N LYS A 11 23.17 -5.29 -37.53
CA LYS A 11 22.75 -6.68 -37.82
C LYS A 11 22.27 -6.88 -39.24
N LYS A 12 21.54 -5.91 -39.81
CA LYS A 12 21.14 -5.95 -41.22
C LYS A 12 22.34 -5.91 -42.17
N MET A 13 23.34 -5.04 -41.91
CA MET A 13 24.55 -4.98 -42.70
C MET A 13 25.33 -6.32 -42.66
N GLN A 14 25.30 -7.00 -41.52
CA GLN A 14 25.91 -8.32 -41.34
C GLN A 14 25.21 -9.40 -42.19
N GLU A 15 23.88 -9.38 -42.23
CA GLU A 15 23.07 -10.26 -43.07
C GLU A 15 23.28 -9.99 -44.58
N GLU A 16 23.39 -8.71 -44.97
CA GLU A 16 23.71 -8.31 -46.35
C GLU A 16 25.09 -8.75 -46.77
N LEU A 17 26.12 -8.61 -45.92
CA LEU A 17 27.47 -9.12 -46.22
C LEU A 17 27.47 -10.63 -46.47
N ALA A 18 26.77 -11.40 -45.66
CA ALA A 18 26.63 -12.85 -45.84
C ALA A 18 25.87 -13.21 -47.13
N ALA A 19 24.98 -12.33 -47.62
CA ALA A 19 24.32 -12.50 -48.91
C ALA A 19 25.24 -12.19 -50.10
N TYR A 20 26.13 -11.18 -49.97
CA TYR A 20 27.17 -10.90 -50.95
C TYR A 20 28.17 -12.03 -51.08
N ASP A 21 28.63 -12.66 -49.97
CA ASP A 21 29.52 -13.83 -49.99
C ASP A 21 28.93 -14.97 -50.84
N ARG A 22 27.65 -15.28 -50.60
CA ARG A 22 26.94 -16.34 -51.37
C ARG A 22 26.84 -16.01 -52.87
N LYS A 23 26.60 -14.72 -53.20
CA LYS A 23 26.55 -14.29 -54.63
C LYS A 23 27.90 -14.40 -55.29
N VAL A 24 28.98 -13.96 -54.66
CA VAL A 24 30.37 -14.07 -55.18
C VAL A 24 30.74 -15.53 -55.39
N GLU A 25 30.44 -16.43 -54.46
CA GLU A 25 30.67 -17.86 -54.63
C GLU A 25 29.85 -18.44 -55.79
N GLY A 26 28.62 -17.99 -55.99
CA GLY A 26 27.76 -18.39 -57.11
C GLY A 26 28.36 -18.00 -58.47
N PHE A 27 28.79 -16.74 -58.63
CA PHE A 27 29.41 -16.25 -59.85
C PHE A 27 30.75 -16.94 -60.14
N LEU A 28 31.57 -17.24 -59.12
CA LEU A 28 32.81 -17.97 -59.28
C LEU A 28 32.59 -19.43 -59.75
N LYS A 29 31.54 -20.11 -59.23
CA LYS A 29 31.16 -21.48 -59.68
C LYS A 29 30.69 -21.47 -61.12
N ASN A 30 30.02 -20.42 -61.58
CA ASN A 30 29.54 -20.28 -62.95
C ASN A 30 30.61 -19.74 -63.92
N ARG A 31 31.84 -19.46 -63.46
CA ARG A 31 32.96 -18.85 -64.24
C ARG A 31 32.68 -17.46 -64.78
N GLU A 32 31.78 -16.71 -64.14
CA GLU A 32 31.40 -15.32 -64.46
C GLU A 32 32.31 -14.32 -63.70
N PHE A 33 33.57 -14.24 -64.09
CA PHE A 33 34.62 -13.52 -63.34
C PHE A 33 34.40 -12.02 -63.29
N ASP A 34 33.83 -11.41 -64.34
CA ASP A 34 33.54 -9.96 -64.40
C ASP A 34 32.45 -9.58 -63.40
N GLN A 35 31.41 -10.38 -63.28
CA GLN A 35 30.33 -10.15 -62.33
C GLN A 35 30.78 -10.43 -60.89
N ALA A 36 31.61 -11.41 -60.67
CA ALA A 36 32.25 -11.65 -59.36
C ALA A 36 33.11 -10.47 -58.90
N GLY A 37 33.83 -9.83 -59.83
CA GLY A 37 34.65 -8.63 -59.54
C GLY A 37 33.83 -7.42 -59.15
N ILE A 38 32.72 -7.16 -59.86
CA ILE A 38 31.78 -6.05 -59.53
C ILE A 38 31.14 -6.29 -58.14
N CYS A 39 30.67 -7.51 -57.89
CA CYS A 39 30.05 -7.88 -56.63
C CYS A 39 31.03 -7.78 -55.45
N ARG A 40 32.32 -8.09 -55.63
CA ARG A 40 33.38 -7.90 -54.63
C ARG A 40 33.64 -6.42 -54.31
N ALA A 41 33.66 -5.56 -55.31
CA ALA A 41 33.85 -4.13 -55.12
C ALA A 41 32.70 -3.48 -54.35
N GLU A 42 31.47 -3.98 -54.52
CA GLU A 42 30.29 -3.54 -53.71
C GLU A 42 30.38 -4.09 -52.30
N GLN A 43 30.82 -5.30 -52.10
CA GLN A 43 31.06 -5.93 -50.81
C GLN A 43 32.08 -5.16 -49.99
N GLU A 44 33.21 -4.75 -50.58
CA GLU A 44 34.26 -3.95 -49.93
C GLU A 44 33.72 -2.60 -49.42
N LYS A 45 32.86 -1.94 -50.19
CA LYS A 45 32.22 -0.69 -49.79
C LYS A 45 31.29 -0.92 -48.59
N LEU A 46 30.60 -2.05 -48.55
CA LEU A 46 29.71 -2.41 -47.43
C LEU A 46 30.51 -2.79 -46.20
N ILE A 47 31.64 -3.54 -46.34
CA ILE A 47 32.57 -3.86 -45.26
C ILE A 47 33.05 -2.55 -44.58
N HIS A 48 33.51 -1.61 -45.37
CA HIS A 48 34.01 -0.34 -44.81
C HIS A 48 32.94 0.47 -44.07
N LYS A 49 31.67 0.43 -44.55
CA LYS A 49 30.53 1.02 -43.81
C LYS A 49 30.23 0.28 -42.51
N TYR A 50 30.28 -1.04 -42.53
CA TYR A 50 30.09 -1.90 -41.36
C TYR A 50 31.14 -1.65 -40.28
N GLU A 51 32.43 -1.61 -40.67
CA GLU A 51 33.53 -1.30 -39.74
C GLU A 51 33.38 0.04 -39.08
N LYS A 52 33.05 1.09 -39.86
CA LYS A 52 32.78 2.43 -39.30
C LYS A 52 31.58 2.45 -38.35
N ALA A 53 30.54 1.70 -38.67
CA ALA A 53 29.38 1.57 -37.81
C ALA A 53 29.70 0.84 -36.49
N CYS A 54 30.50 -0.23 -36.56
CA CYS A 54 30.97 -0.97 -35.41
C CYS A 54 31.89 -0.11 -34.50
N GLU A 55 32.82 0.66 -35.08
CA GLU A 55 33.68 1.56 -34.31
C GLU A 55 32.87 2.70 -33.64
N ALA A 56 31.91 3.28 -34.35
CA ALA A 56 31.05 4.29 -33.81
C ALA A 56 30.21 3.76 -32.63
N ASN A 57 29.71 2.53 -32.75
CA ASN A 57 28.96 1.86 -31.71
C ASN A 57 29.82 1.50 -30.50
N ARG A 58 31.07 1.02 -30.75
CA ARG A 58 32.04 0.76 -29.68
C ARG A 58 32.44 2.00 -28.92
N LYS A 59 32.74 3.13 -29.62
CA LYS A 59 33.00 4.42 -28.98
C LYS A 59 31.82 4.98 -28.23
N LYS A 60 30.59 4.60 -28.59
CA LYS A 60 29.37 4.96 -27.88
C LYS A 60 29.18 4.13 -26.63
N GLN A 61 29.46 2.83 -26.69
CA GLN A 61 29.46 1.92 -25.54
C GLN A 61 30.57 2.26 -24.52
N GLU A 62 31.76 2.65 -24.99
CA GLU A 62 32.84 3.12 -24.13
C GLU A 62 32.57 4.50 -23.49
N LYS A 63 31.71 5.35 -24.10
CA LYS A 63 31.21 6.60 -23.50
C LYS A 63 30.04 6.38 -22.55
N ASP A 64 29.22 5.39 -22.79
CA ASP A 64 28.19 4.89 -21.88
C ASP A 64 28.82 3.85 -20.91
N GLU A 65 29.96 4.18 -20.29
CA GLU A 65 30.41 3.49 -19.09
C GLU A 65 29.25 3.56 -18.09
N LEU A 66 28.64 2.42 -17.80
CA LEU A 66 27.69 2.23 -16.72
C LEU A 66 28.40 2.64 -15.41
N LYS A 67 28.41 3.93 -15.11
CA LYS A 67 28.91 4.42 -13.83
C LYS A 67 27.92 3.97 -12.79
N VAL A 68 28.30 2.96 -12.02
CA VAL A 68 27.55 2.56 -10.83
C VAL A 68 27.56 3.77 -9.90
N THR A 69 26.40 4.36 -9.72
CA THR A 69 26.21 5.51 -8.82
C THR A 69 25.91 5.02 -7.41
N GLU A 70 26.07 5.90 -6.42
CA GLU A 70 25.62 5.63 -5.04
C GLU A 70 24.11 5.24 -5.00
N ASN A 71 23.32 5.80 -5.92
CA ASN A 71 21.90 5.46 -6.05
C ASN A 71 21.67 4.02 -6.52
N ASP A 72 22.48 3.51 -7.45
CA ASP A 72 22.36 2.14 -7.93
C ASP A 72 22.69 1.14 -6.82
N ILE A 73 23.76 1.43 -6.05
CA ILE A 73 24.11 0.63 -4.87
C ILE A 73 23.00 0.71 -3.82
N ALA A 74 22.45 1.90 -3.57
CA ALA A 74 21.35 2.10 -2.64
C ALA A 74 20.09 1.32 -3.06
N GLU A 75 19.80 1.22 -4.37
CA GLU A 75 18.68 0.39 -4.88
C GLU A 75 18.89 -1.09 -4.65
N VAL A 76 20.08 -1.60 -4.92
CA VAL A 76 20.42 -3.02 -4.69
C VAL A 76 20.36 -3.34 -3.20
N VAL A 77 20.95 -2.49 -2.35
CA VAL A 77 20.90 -2.65 -0.89
C VAL A 77 19.46 -2.58 -0.38
N ALA A 78 18.65 -1.65 -0.89
CA ALA A 78 17.24 -1.54 -0.53
C ALA A 78 16.44 -2.78 -0.95
N ALA A 79 16.70 -3.35 -2.13
CA ALA A 79 16.06 -4.57 -2.59
C ALA A 79 16.40 -5.79 -1.70
N TRP A 80 17.64 -5.90 -1.25
CA TRP A 80 18.11 -7.01 -0.42
C TRP A 80 17.68 -6.88 1.04
N THR A 81 17.86 -5.69 1.62
CA THR A 81 17.62 -5.44 3.04
C THR A 81 16.20 -4.98 3.33
N LYS A 82 15.46 -4.58 2.31
CA LYS A 82 14.18 -3.85 2.39
C LYS A 82 14.29 -2.53 3.18
N ILE A 83 15.50 -1.99 3.28
CA ILE A 83 15.79 -0.71 3.92
C ILE A 83 15.82 0.36 2.83
N PRO A 84 14.94 1.38 2.84
CA PRO A 84 15.05 2.52 1.94
C PRO A 84 16.29 3.33 2.30
N VAL A 85 17.40 3.10 1.58
CA VAL A 85 18.72 3.70 1.85
C VAL A 85 18.83 5.12 1.27
N LYS A 86 17.88 5.53 0.44
CA LYS A 86 17.87 6.85 -0.19
C LYS A 86 17.56 7.93 0.86
N LYS A 87 18.41 8.98 0.90
CA LYS A 87 18.03 10.27 1.51
C LYS A 87 16.73 10.72 0.86
N LEU A 88 15.88 11.44 1.63
CA LEU A 88 14.65 12.04 1.11
C LEU A 88 14.92 12.67 -0.27
N THR A 89 14.46 12.02 -1.33
CA THR A 89 14.53 12.58 -2.68
C THR A 89 13.50 13.70 -2.81
N GLU A 90 13.67 14.61 -3.77
CA GLU A 90 12.68 15.66 -4.05
C GLU A 90 11.27 15.05 -4.26
N THR A 91 11.21 13.92 -4.98
CA THR A 91 9.95 13.17 -5.20
C THR A 91 9.34 12.61 -3.92
N GLU A 92 10.15 12.19 -2.94
CA GLU A 92 9.66 11.71 -1.64
C GLU A 92 9.16 12.87 -0.78
N SER A 93 9.86 14.01 -0.80
CA SER A 93 9.42 15.23 -0.13
C SER A 93 8.06 15.72 -0.68
N GLU A 94 7.89 15.74 -2.01
CA GLU A 94 6.62 16.07 -2.63
C GLU A 94 5.49 15.09 -2.25
N ARG A 95 5.80 13.80 -2.17
CA ARG A 95 4.86 12.76 -1.75
C ARG A 95 4.41 12.96 -0.31
N LEU A 96 5.33 13.29 0.60
CA LEU A 96 5.03 13.61 1.99
C LEU A 96 4.19 14.89 2.12
N MET A 97 4.44 15.90 1.29
CA MET A 97 3.61 17.11 1.24
C MET A 97 2.17 16.81 0.78
N LYS A 98 2.01 15.87 -0.16
CA LYS A 98 0.71 15.44 -0.69
C LYS A 98 0.08 14.27 0.10
N LEU A 99 0.67 13.88 1.25
CA LEU A 99 0.27 12.68 1.99
C LEU A 99 -1.23 12.69 2.35
N GLU A 100 -1.76 13.82 2.80
CA GLU A 100 -3.20 13.95 3.13
C GLU A 100 -4.08 13.61 1.91
N SER A 101 -3.77 14.16 0.75
CA SER A 101 -4.53 13.89 -0.47
C SER A 101 -4.40 12.44 -0.96
N ILE A 102 -3.25 11.80 -0.71
CA ILE A 102 -3.03 10.39 -1.02
C ILE A 102 -3.89 9.51 -0.11
N LEU A 103 -3.91 9.80 1.18
CA LEU A 103 -4.70 9.05 2.16
C LEU A 103 -6.21 9.20 1.90
N HIS A 104 -6.67 10.41 1.54
CA HIS A 104 -8.08 10.67 1.21
C HIS A 104 -8.59 9.97 -0.07
N LYS A 105 -7.70 9.46 -0.93
CA LYS A 105 -8.13 8.61 -2.05
C LYS A 105 -8.74 7.28 -1.58
N ARG A 106 -8.36 6.81 -0.40
CA ARG A 106 -8.82 5.53 0.18
C ARG A 106 -9.66 5.71 1.43
N VAL A 107 -9.37 6.73 2.23
CA VAL A 107 -10.07 7.01 3.50
C VAL A 107 -11.00 8.19 3.28
N ILE A 108 -12.29 7.91 3.35
CA ILE A 108 -13.34 8.92 3.20
C ILE A 108 -13.72 9.46 4.57
N GLY A 109 -13.89 10.76 4.63
CA GLY A 109 -14.10 11.48 5.90
C GLY A 109 -12.83 11.46 6.76
N GLN A 110 -12.97 11.59 8.08
CA GLN A 110 -11.87 11.48 9.04
C GLN A 110 -10.75 12.51 8.84
N ASP A 111 -11.08 13.72 8.35
CA ASP A 111 -10.11 14.75 7.95
C ASP A 111 -9.16 15.12 9.10
N ALA A 112 -9.67 15.21 10.33
CA ALA A 112 -8.87 15.48 11.51
C ALA A 112 -7.81 14.41 11.78
N ALA A 113 -8.19 13.12 11.65
CA ALA A 113 -7.28 12.00 11.86
C ALA A 113 -6.22 11.93 10.74
N VAL A 114 -6.62 12.09 9.49
CA VAL A 114 -5.71 12.08 8.32
C VAL A 114 -4.70 13.23 8.42
N SER A 115 -5.15 14.44 8.78
CA SER A 115 -4.27 15.61 8.94
C SER A 115 -3.28 15.42 10.08
N ALA A 116 -3.72 14.93 11.25
CA ALA A 116 -2.87 14.71 12.41
C ALA A 116 -1.80 13.64 12.14
N VAL A 117 -2.18 12.49 11.54
CA VAL A 117 -1.23 11.45 11.12
C VAL A 117 -0.21 12.00 10.14
N SER A 118 -0.66 12.73 9.12
CA SER A 118 0.22 13.26 8.09
C SER A 118 1.25 14.25 8.66
N LYS A 119 0.83 15.10 9.61
CA LYS A 119 1.73 16.03 10.31
C LYS A 119 2.78 15.30 11.16
N ALA A 120 2.36 14.29 11.92
CA ALA A 120 3.28 13.51 12.75
C ALA A 120 4.29 12.73 11.90
N ILE A 121 3.84 12.11 10.82
CA ILE A 121 4.73 11.40 9.88
C ILE A 121 5.73 12.35 9.22
N ARG A 122 5.30 13.55 8.81
CA ARG A 122 6.22 14.56 8.27
C ARG A 122 7.30 14.93 9.30
N ARG A 123 6.92 15.16 10.58
CA ARG A 123 7.88 15.45 11.66
C ARG A 123 8.90 14.33 11.84
N GLY A 124 8.43 13.07 11.88
CA GLY A 124 9.30 11.92 12.03
C GLY A 124 10.26 11.71 10.86
N ARG A 125 9.78 11.90 9.63
CA ARG A 125 10.58 11.71 8.41
C ARG A 125 11.63 12.82 8.18
N VAL A 126 11.35 14.03 8.60
CA VAL A 126 12.32 15.15 8.52
C VAL A 126 13.39 15.06 9.62
N GLY A 127 13.25 14.15 10.59
CA GLY A 127 14.22 13.96 11.66
C GLY A 127 14.07 14.94 12.82
N LEU A 128 12.87 15.54 12.99
CA LEU A 128 12.56 16.40 14.13
C LEU A 128 12.13 15.61 15.38
N GLN A 129 11.94 14.32 15.24
CA GLN A 129 11.59 13.40 16.33
C GLN A 129 12.83 12.76 16.92
N ASP A 130 12.74 12.29 18.16
CA ASP A 130 13.81 11.55 18.83
C ASP A 130 14.21 10.31 18.00
N PRO A 131 15.47 10.20 17.58
CA PRO A 131 15.93 9.10 16.72
C PRO A 131 15.87 7.72 17.40
N GLU A 132 15.70 7.68 18.72
CA GLU A 132 15.56 6.42 19.47
C GLU A 132 14.10 5.91 19.43
N LYS A 133 13.11 6.73 19.09
CA LYS A 133 11.68 6.39 19.08
C LYS A 133 11.19 5.94 17.69
N PRO A 134 10.02 5.26 17.62
CA PRO A 134 9.33 4.98 16.36
C PRO A 134 9.03 6.26 15.57
N ILE A 135 8.86 6.18 14.25
CA ILE A 135 8.50 7.33 13.37
C ILE A 135 7.24 8.04 13.84
N GLY A 136 6.33 7.32 14.46
CA GLY A 136 5.11 7.84 15.06
C GLY A 136 4.33 6.76 15.78
N SER A 137 3.65 7.14 16.84
CA SER A 137 2.80 6.28 17.66
C SER A 137 1.39 6.87 17.76
N PHE A 138 0.38 6.10 17.37
CA PHE A 138 -1.00 6.58 17.21
C PHE A 138 -1.98 5.67 17.92
N LEU A 139 -2.96 6.26 18.62
CA LEU A 139 -4.12 5.54 19.14
C LEU A 139 -5.38 5.99 18.40
N PHE A 140 -6.00 5.07 17.65
CA PHE A 140 -7.21 5.29 16.89
C PHE A 140 -8.41 4.79 17.67
N LEU A 141 -9.26 5.70 18.11
CA LEU A 141 -10.47 5.45 18.90
C LEU A 141 -11.71 5.58 18.04
N GLY A 142 -12.71 4.77 18.26
CA GLY A 142 -13.99 4.90 17.58
C GLY A 142 -14.68 3.58 17.25
N PRO A 143 -15.91 3.64 16.71
CA PRO A 143 -16.68 2.45 16.40
C PRO A 143 -16.03 1.60 15.31
N THR A 144 -16.55 0.38 15.14
CA THR A 144 -16.08 -0.52 14.10
C THR A 144 -16.49 -0.01 12.71
N GLY A 145 -15.66 -0.28 11.69
CA GLY A 145 -16.01 0.01 10.30
C GLY A 145 -15.92 1.47 9.87
N VAL A 146 -15.36 2.38 10.69
CA VAL A 146 -15.21 3.82 10.37
C VAL A 146 -13.92 4.17 9.62
N GLY A 147 -13.05 3.18 9.34
CA GLY A 147 -11.85 3.39 8.52
C GLY A 147 -10.53 3.28 9.28
N LYS A 148 -10.48 2.92 10.57
CA LYS A 148 -9.23 2.80 11.37
C LYS A 148 -8.19 1.89 10.69
N THR A 149 -8.58 0.67 10.37
CA THR A 149 -7.69 -0.30 9.69
C THR A 149 -7.38 0.11 8.25
N GLU A 150 -8.33 0.77 7.56
CA GLU A 150 -8.10 1.24 6.19
C GLU A 150 -7.07 2.38 6.14
N LEU A 151 -7.13 3.31 7.10
CA LEU A 151 -6.10 4.35 7.24
C LEU A 151 -4.72 3.73 7.49
N SER A 152 -4.64 2.67 8.29
CA SER A 152 -3.37 1.96 8.55
C SER A 152 -2.80 1.31 7.29
N LYS A 153 -3.64 0.71 6.44
CA LYS A 153 -3.25 0.16 5.13
C LYS A 153 -2.80 1.25 4.15
N ALA A 154 -3.62 2.30 4.02
CA ALA A 154 -3.30 3.44 3.17
C ALA A 154 -1.97 4.09 3.57
N LEU A 155 -1.70 4.16 4.89
CA LEU A 155 -0.45 4.71 5.41
C LEU A 155 0.75 3.80 5.07
N ALA A 156 0.61 2.48 5.21
CA ALA A 156 1.66 1.53 4.84
C ALA A 156 2.02 1.66 3.34
N GLU A 157 1.02 1.73 2.47
CA GLU A 157 1.22 1.94 1.04
C GLU A 157 1.84 3.31 0.74
N ALA A 158 1.36 4.37 1.39
CA ALA A 158 1.85 5.73 1.17
C ALA A 158 3.29 5.94 1.61
N ILE A 159 3.72 5.36 2.74
CA ILE A 159 5.06 5.56 3.32
C ILE A 159 6.06 4.54 2.81
N PHE A 160 5.68 3.26 2.76
CA PHE A 160 6.57 2.13 2.48
C PHE A 160 6.35 1.51 1.09
N GLY A 161 5.43 2.05 0.30
CA GLY A 161 5.20 1.65 -1.10
C GLY A 161 4.39 0.38 -1.30
N SER A 162 3.94 -0.30 -0.24
CA SER A 162 3.15 -1.53 -0.31
C SER A 162 2.24 -1.71 0.90
N GLU A 163 1.01 -2.17 0.69
CA GLU A 163 0.14 -2.61 1.78
C GLU A 163 0.71 -3.78 2.58
N ASN A 164 1.58 -4.60 1.97
CA ASN A 164 2.25 -5.72 2.64
C ASN A 164 3.26 -5.25 3.70
N ALA A 165 3.60 -3.96 3.74
CA ALA A 165 4.37 -3.38 4.83
C ALA A 165 3.53 -3.17 6.11
N LEU A 166 2.25 -3.56 6.13
CA LEU A 166 1.41 -3.59 7.32
C LEU A 166 1.58 -4.92 8.07
N ILE A 167 2.08 -4.84 9.30
CA ILE A 167 2.11 -5.96 10.24
C ILE A 167 0.93 -5.82 11.19
N ARG A 168 -0.11 -6.62 10.99
CA ARG A 168 -1.27 -6.64 11.89
C ARG A 168 -1.07 -7.67 13.00
N VAL A 169 -1.36 -7.24 14.22
CA VAL A 169 -1.37 -8.05 15.44
C VAL A 169 -2.72 -7.86 16.12
N ASP A 170 -3.52 -8.92 16.17
CA ASP A 170 -4.84 -8.90 16.82
C ASP A 170 -4.67 -9.17 18.32
N MET A 171 -5.04 -8.20 19.14
CA MET A 171 -4.87 -8.30 20.59
C MET A 171 -5.83 -9.29 21.25
N SER A 172 -6.87 -9.74 20.53
CA SER A 172 -7.71 -10.85 21.00
C SER A 172 -6.93 -12.17 21.18
N GLU A 173 -5.80 -12.33 20.48
CA GLU A 173 -4.91 -13.48 20.62
C GLU A 173 -3.97 -13.37 21.84
N TYR A 174 -3.95 -12.19 22.50
CA TYR A 174 -3.03 -11.83 23.57
C TYR A 174 -3.75 -11.45 24.88
N MET A 175 -4.87 -12.09 25.16
CA MET A 175 -5.68 -11.84 26.37
C MET A 175 -5.13 -12.51 27.62
N GLU A 176 -4.28 -13.51 27.47
CA GLU A 176 -3.74 -14.30 28.59
C GLU A 176 -2.26 -13.96 28.87
N GLY A 177 -1.82 -14.06 30.14
CA GLY A 177 -0.49 -13.67 30.53
C GLY A 177 0.66 -14.42 29.82
N HIS A 178 0.45 -15.69 29.47
CA HIS A 178 1.43 -16.43 28.67
C HIS A 178 1.54 -15.98 27.21
N SER A 179 0.60 -15.18 26.74
CA SER A 179 0.59 -14.69 25.37
C SER A 179 1.73 -13.71 25.06
N VAL A 180 2.30 -13.06 26.07
CA VAL A 180 3.50 -12.23 25.89
C VAL A 180 4.67 -13.07 25.35
N SER A 181 4.81 -14.32 25.78
CA SER A 181 5.80 -15.25 25.24
C SER A 181 5.60 -15.54 23.74
N LYS A 182 4.36 -15.49 23.24
CA LYS A 182 4.11 -15.58 21.78
C LYS A 182 4.62 -14.35 21.05
N MET A 183 4.57 -13.18 21.69
CA MET A 183 4.95 -11.91 21.08
C MET A 183 6.47 -11.74 20.98
N ILE A 184 7.21 -11.97 22.08
CA ILE A 184 8.65 -11.73 22.18
C ILE A 184 9.49 -13.01 22.22
N GLY A 185 8.87 -14.18 22.36
CA GLY A 185 9.49 -15.51 22.44
C GLY A 185 9.42 -16.11 23.85
N SER A 186 9.46 -17.44 23.93
CA SER A 186 9.48 -18.18 25.21
C SER A 186 10.86 -18.10 25.84
N PRO A 187 10.97 -18.06 27.18
CA PRO A 187 12.24 -18.15 27.88
C PRO A 187 13.00 -19.46 27.58
N PRO A 188 14.33 -19.48 27.77
CA PRO A 188 15.11 -20.70 27.60
C PRO A 188 14.55 -21.84 28.43
N GLY A 189 14.46 -23.04 27.85
CA GLY A 189 13.93 -24.25 28.49
C GLY A 189 12.43 -24.47 28.36
N TYR A 190 11.68 -23.53 27.79
CA TYR A 190 10.25 -23.69 27.51
C TYR A 190 9.99 -24.08 26.06
N VAL A 191 8.88 -24.78 25.81
CA VAL A 191 8.42 -25.15 24.46
C VAL A 191 8.21 -23.89 23.62
N GLY A 192 8.77 -23.87 22.38
CA GLY A 192 8.67 -22.73 21.47
C GLY A 192 9.84 -21.72 21.54
N PHE A 193 10.85 -21.94 22.38
CA PHE A 193 12.05 -21.08 22.49
C PHE A 193 12.76 -20.90 21.11
N GLU A 194 12.92 -22.00 20.34
CA GLU A 194 13.59 -21.95 19.04
C GLU A 194 12.84 -21.15 18.00
N ALA A 195 11.51 -21.16 18.03
CA ALA A 195 10.67 -20.47 17.08
C ALA A 195 10.77 -18.94 17.16
N GLY A 196 11.20 -18.41 18.33
CA GLY A 196 11.24 -16.96 18.58
C GLY A 196 9.86 -16.34 18.74
N GLY A 197 9.80 -15.05 19.01
CA GLY A 197 8.53 -14.31 19.13
C GLY A 197 7.94 -13.91 17.78
N GLN A 198 6.64 -14.03 17.64
CA GLN A 198 5.95 -13.72 16.38
C GLN A 198 6.13 -12.25 15.98
N LEU A 199 6.01 -11.31 16.92
CA LEU A 199 6.19 -9.89 16.64
C LEU A 199 7.67 -9.59 16.38
N SER A 200 8.58 -10.04 17.25
CA SER A 200 10.01 -9.79 17.11
C SER A 200 10.57 -10.29 15.78
N GLU A 201 10.18 -11.49 15.33
CA GLU A 201 10.61 -12.03 14.04
C GLU A 201 9.99 -11.29 12.83
N LYS A 202 8.71 -10.88 12.90
CA LYS A 202 8.07 -10.10 11.84
C LYS A 202 8.75 -8.74 11.65
N ILE A 203 9.06 -8.03 12.76
CA ILE A 203 9.74 -6.74 12.72
C ILE A 203 11.17 -6.88 12.23
N ARG A 204 11.90 -7.89 12.72
CA ARG A 204 13.27 -8.15 12.27
C ARG A 204 13.36 -8.37 10.76
N LYS A 205 12.36 -9.06 10.18
CA LYS A 205 12.27 -9.31 8.73
C LYS A 205 11.81 -8.07 7.95
N ASN A 206 10.99 -7.22 8.56
CA ASN A 206 10.42 -6.02 7.92
C ASN A 206 10.56 -4.82 8.86
N PRO A 207 11.77 -4.26 9.01
CA PRO A 207 12.03 -3.16 9.94
C PRO A 207 11.38 -1.83 9.52
N TYR A 208 10.98 -1.70 8.25
CA TYR A 208 10.24 -0.56 7.70
C TYR A 208 8.80 -0.97 7.48
N SER A 209 7.96 -0.79 8.48
CA SER A 209 6.58 -1.27 8.45
C SER A 209 5.65 -0.39 9.30
N VAL A 210 4.36 -0.48 9.01
CA VAL A 210 3.30 -0.03 9.92
C VAL A 210 2.92 -1.23 10.78
N VAL A 211 3.01 -1.08 12.09
CA VAL A 211 2.59 -2.11 13.05
C VAL A 211 1.24 -1.72 13.62
N LEU A 212 0.23 -2.50 13.30
CA LEU A 212 -1.14 -2.29 13.77
C LEU A 212 -1.46 -3.28 14.89
N PHE A 213 -1.64 -2.77 16.09
CA PHE A 213 -2.20 -3.49 17.24
C PHE A 213 -3.70 -3.27 17.26
N ASP A 214 -4.46 -4.25 16.80
CA ASP A 214 -5.91 -4.14 16.67
C ASP A 214 -6.60 -4.58 17.95
N GLU A 215 -7.62 -3.82 18.42
CA GLU A 215 -8.40 -4.03 19.64
C GLU A 215 -7.52 -4.08 20.93
N ILE A 216 -6.66 -3.05 21.08
CA ILE A 216 -5.66 -2.99 22.16
C ILE A 216 -6.25 -3.12 23.57
N GLU A 217 -7.53 -2.73 23.78
CA GLU A 217 -8.24 -2.90 25.03
C GLU A 217 -8.43 -4.32 25.49
N LYS A 218 -8.26 -5.30 24.58
CA LYS A 218 -8.36 -6.73 24.90
C LYS A 218 -7.05 -7.34 25.37
N ALA A 219 -5.94 -6.65 25.19
CA ALA A 219 -4.62 -7.15 25.54
C ALA A 219 -4.45 -7.36 27.04
N HIS A 220 -3.71 -8.42 27.42
CA HIS A 220 -3.31 -8.63 28.80
C HIS A 220 -2.42 -7.46 29.28
N PRO A 221 -2.48 -7.07 30.58
CA PRO A 221 -1.67 -5.98 31.13
C PRO A 221 -0.17 -6.07 30.83
N ASP A 222 0.40 -7.27 30.78
CA ASP A 222 1.81 -7.47 30.50
C ASP A 222 2.21 -7.09 29.05
N VAL A 223 1.28 -7.11 28.10
CA VAL A 223 1.51 -6.62 26.74
C VAL A 223 1.81 -5.12 26.74
N PHE A 224 1.15 -4.37 27.61
CA PHE A 224 1.41 -2.92 27.74
C PHE A 224 2.83 -2.64 28.23
N ASN A 225 3.41 -3.50 29.08
CA ASN A 225 4.80 -3.34 29.50
C ASN A 225 5.78 -3.47 28.32
N VAL A 226 5.51 -4.40 27.39
CA VAL A 226 6.28 -4.53 26.15
C VAL A 226 6.09 -3.32 25.24
N LEU A 227 4.86 -2.82 25.12
CA LEU A 227 4.58 -1.64 24.31
C LEU A 227 5.20 -0.37 24.89
N LEU A 228 5.24 -0.22 26.23
CA LEU A 228 5.92 0.89 26.88
C LEU A 228 7.41 0.90 26.53
N GLN A 229 8.08 -0.25 26.53
CA GLN A 229 9.47 -0.36 26.11
C GLN A 229 9.65 0.07 24.64
N VAL A 230 8.72 -0.30 23.74
CA VAL A 230 8.77 0.14 22.34
C VAL A 230 8.60 1.65 22.22
N LEU A 231 7.66 2.23 22.98
CA LEU A 231 7.35 3.67 22.92
C LEU A 231 8.45 4.55 23.53
N ASP A 232 9.18 4.03 24.55
CA ASP A 232 10.26 4.77 25.20
C ASP A 232 11.61 4.57 24.52
N ASP A 233 12.00 3.28 24.36
CA ASP A 233 13.35 2.90 23.94
C ASP A 233 13.42 2.56 22.44
N GLY A 234 12.28 2.54 21.72
CA GLY A 234 12.18 2.17 20.30
C GLY A 234 12.69 0.76 19.97
N HIS A 235 12.78 -0.12 20.95
CA HIS A 235 13.17 -1.52 20.75
C HIS A 235 12.55 -2.45 21.79
N ILE A 236 12.54 -3.74 21.48
CA ILE A 236 12.25 -4.82 22.43
C ILE A 236 13.44 -5.79 22.50
N THR A 237 13.61 -6.44 23.63
CA THR A 237 14.56 -7.55 23.76
C THR A 237 13.78 -8.86 23.63
N ASP A 238 14.14 -9.68 22.64
CA ASP A 238 13.51 -10.99 22.47
C ASP A 238 14.03 -12.01 23.48
N SER A 239 13.40 -13.18 23.53
CA SER A 239 13.79 -14.28 24.43
C SER A 239 15.21 -14.81 24.19
N LYS A 240 15.84 -14.52 23.07
CA LYS A 240 17.20 -14.86 22.69
C LYS A 240 18.21 -13.76 23.08
N GLY A 241 17.76 -12.70 23.76
CA GLY A 241 18.59 -11.55 24.14
C GLY A 241 18.89 -10.59 22.98
N ARG A 242 18.24 -10.72 21.82
CA ARG A 242 18.46 -9.86 20.68
C ARG A 242 17.59 -8.62 20.78
N LYS A 243 18.17 -7.44 20.52
CA LYS A 243 17.42 -6.19 20.39
C LYS A 243 16.76 -6.10 19.03
N VAL A 244 15.44 -5.94 19.01
CA VAL A 244 14.64 -5.76 17.81
C VAL A 244 14.16 -4.32 17.76
N SER A 245 14.65 -3.56 16.80
CA SER A 245 14.39 -2.12 16.66
C SER A 245 13.06 -1.81 15.98
N PHE A 246 12.31 -0.85 16.54
CA PHE A 246 11.09 -0.28 16.02
C PHE A 246 11.27 1.17 15.53
N LYS A 247 12.49 1.70 15.52
CA LYS A 247 12.78 3.11 15.17
C LYS A 247 12.28 3.52 13.79
N ASN A 248 12.25 2.56 12.86
CA ASN A 248 11.79 2.80 11.50
C ASN A 248 10.34 2.34 11.26
N THR A 249 9.59 2.08 12.33
CA THR A 249 8.19 1.66 12.23
C THR A 249 7.25 2.81 12.59
N VAL A 250 6.02 2.69 12.10
CA VAL A 250 4.88 3.49 12.56
C VAL A 250 3.99 2.59 13.39
N LEU A 251 3.74 2.95 14.63
CA LEU A 251 2.89 2.19 15.54
C LEU A 251 1.46 2.73 15.50
N ILE A 252 0.51 1.86 15.24
CA ILE A 252 -0.91 2.19 15.28
C ILE A 252 -1.60 1.22 16.22
N MET A 253 -2.28 1.73 17.20
CA MET A 253 -3.13 0.97 18.11
C MET A 253 -4.58 1.35 17.83
N THR A 254 -5.48 0.38 17.66
CA THR A 254 -6.90 0.66 17.52
C THR A 254 -7.65 0.23 18.75
N SER A 255 -8.69 0.99 19.13
CA SER A 255 -9.59 0.61 20.18
C SER A 255 -11.03 1.02 19.85
N ASN A 256 -11.97 0.23 20.36
CA ASN A 256 -13.40 0.54 20.31
C ASN A 256 -13.86 1.21 21.61
N ALA A 257 -12.94 1.58 22.51
CA ALA A 257 -13.24 2.31 23.73
C ALA A 257 -14.00 3.61 23.42
N GLY A 258 -15.04 3.88 24.18
CA GLY A 258 -15.88 5.06 23.99
C GLY A 258 -16.78 5.05 22.75
N ALA A 259 -16.82 3.96 21.96
CA ALA A 259 -17.64 3.87 20.76
C ALA A 259 -19.13 4.15 21.02
N GLN A 260 -19.66 3.72 22.15
CA GLN A 260 -21.06 4.01 22.52
C GLN A 260 -21.33 5.48 22.74
N ARG A 261 -20.37 6.24 23.29
CA ARG A 261 -20.48 7.70 23.46
C ARG A 261 -20.42 8.46 22.14
N ILE A 262 -19.73 7.88 21.16
CA ILE A 262 -19.62 8.44 19.81
C ILE A 262 -20.93 8.23 19.03
N ILE A 263 -21.54 7.04 19.14
CA ILE A 263 -22.75 6.67 18.40
C ILE A 263 -24.01 7.33 19.00
N ALA A 264 -24.08 7.44 20.31
CA ALA A 264 -25.21 8.03 21.03
C ALA A 264 -24.71 9.10 22.00
N PRO A 265 -24.38 10.30 21.51
CA PRO A 265 -24.02 11.40 22.39
C PRO A 265 -25.21 11.69 23.32
N LYS A 266 -24.95 11.69 24.64
CA LYS A 266 -25.97 12.09 25.62
C LYS A 266 -26.29 13.56 25.39
N ASN A 267 -27.43 13.85 24.76
CA ASN A 267 -27.99 15.19 24.69
C ASN A 267 -28.44 15.59 26.12
N LEU A 268 -27.54 16.16 26.89
CA LEU A 268 -27.84 16.81 28.15
C LEU A 268 -27.93 18.32 27.90
N GLY A 269 -29.14 18.80 27.62
CA GLY A 269 -29.40 20.23 27.66
C GLY A 269 -30.12 20.81 26.45
N PHE A 270 -31.19 21.51 26.75
CA PHE A 270 -31.96 22.34 25.84
C PHE A 270 -31.13 23.53 25.33
N GLY A 271 -31.11 23.71 24.00
CA GLY A 271 -30.88 25.01 23.39
C GLY A 271 -29.46 25.34 22.99
N VAL A 272 -29.38 25.85 21.81
CA VAL A 272 -28.27 26.43 21.01
C VAL A 272 -27.72 25.47 20.00
N ALA A 273 -27.82 25.85 18.73
CA ALA A 273 -27.18 25.20 17.62
C ALA A 273 -25.65 25.24 17.81
N GLU A 274 -25.09 24.16 18.37
CA GLU A 274 -23.66 24.04 18.56
C GLU A 274 -22.96 23.85 17.19
N THR A 275 -21.80 24.44 17.03
CA THR A 275 -20.99 24.24 15.84
C THR A 275 -20.47 22.79 15.81
N GLU A 276 -20.29 22.22 14.62
CA GLU A 276 -19.74 20.87 14.43
C GLU A 276 -18.44 20.65 15.21
N LYS A 277 -17.62 21.69 15.35
CA LYS A 277 -16.37 21.66 16.11
C LYS A 277 -16.62 21.47 17.62
N GLN A 278 -17.58 22.15 18.20
CA GLN A 278 -17.92 22.03 19.65
C GLN A 278 -18.47 20.62 19.95
N ASN A 279 -19.28 20.07 19.05
CA ASN A 279 -19.78 18.71 19.18
C ASN A 279 -18.65 17.69 19.12
N TYR A 280 -17.66 17.90 18.23
CA TYR A 280 -16.48 17.05 18.15
C TYR A 280 -15.63 17.11 19.42
N ASP A 281 -15.35 18.29 19.93
CA ASP A 281 -14.52 18.46 21.13
C ASP A 281 -15.17 17.80 22.35
N ARG A 282 -16.47 17.94 22.55
CA ARG A 282 -17.22 17.25 23.61
C ARG A 282 -17.22 15.74 23.46
N MET A 283 -17.42 15.25 22.24
CA MET A 283 -17.33 13.82 21.94
C MET A 283 -15.94 13.29 22.29
N LYS A 284 -14.90 14.02 21.90
CA LYS A 284 -13.50 13.68 22.20
C LYS A 284 -13.23 13.62 23.70
N GLU A 285 -13.70 14.59 24.47
CA GLU A 285 -13.57 14.60 25.94
C GLU A 285 -14.23 13.37 26.57
N GLY A 286 -15.47 13.05 26.18
CA GLY A 286 -16.17 11.88 26.69
C GLY A 286 -15.49 10.56 26.37
N VAL A 287 -14.89 10.44 25.18
CA VAL A 287 -14.11 9.27 24.79
C VAL A 287 -12.81 9.20 25.59
N MET A 288 -12.14 10.34 25.80
CA MET A 288 -10.91 10.42 26.59
C MET A 288 -11.10 10.02 28.05
N GLU A 289 -12.26 10.28 28.65
CA GLU A 289 -12.59 9.77 29.98
C GLU A 289 -12.61 8.23 30.03
N GLU A 290 -13.20 7.58 29.03
CA GLU A 290 -13.21 6.10 28.90
C GLU A 290 -11.78 5.55 28.72
N VAL A 291 -10.99 6.20 27.87
CA VAL A 291 -9.59 5.84 27.62
C VAL A 291 -8.77 5.91 28.92
N ARG A 292 -8.93 6.96 29.71
CA ARG A 292 -8.24 7.11 31.03
C ARG A 292 -8.67 6.07 32.07
N ARG A 293 -9.85 5.47 31.92
CA ARG A 293 -10.29 4.36 32.77
C ARG A 293 -9.70 3.02 32.36
N LEU A 294 -9.50 2.82 31.07
CA LEU A 294 -9.01 1.56 30.50
C LEU A 294 -7.48 1.46 30.49
N PHE A 295 -6.82 2.56 30.23
CA PHE A 295 -5.36 2.57 30.05
C PHE A 295 -4.68 3.39 31.15
N LYS A 296 -3.52 2.92 31.60
CA LYS A 296 -2.71 3.64 32.58
C LYS A 296 -2.25 4.99 32.02
N PRO A 297 -2.21 6.06 32.85
CA PRO A 297 -1.76 7.39 32.41
C PRO A 297 -0.36 7.37 31.77
N GLU A 298 0.52 6.54 32.28
CA GLU A 298 1.87 6.40 31.77
C GLU A 298 1.89 5.90 30.32
N PHE A 299 0.98 5.01 29.92
CA PHE A 299 0.85 4.53 28.54
C PHE A 299 0.30 5.62 27.62
N ILE A 300 -0.76 6.32 28.07
CA ILE A 300 -1.40 7.38 27.30
C ILE A 300 -0.42 8.53 27.01
N ASN A 301 0.43 8.89 27.97
CA ASN A 301 1.37 10.01 27.85
C ASN A 301 2.55 9.72 26.90
N ARG A 302 2.75 8.48 26.49
CA ARG A 302 3.80 8.08 25.55
C ARG A 302 3.36 7.95 24.11
N ILE A 303 2.06 8.10 23.88
CA ILE A 303 1.47 8.09 22.54
C ILE A 303 1.58 9.48 21.95
N ASP A 304 2.11 9.62 20.75
CA ASP A 304 2.30 10.91 20.10
C ASP A 304 0.97 11.60 19.79
N GLU A 305 -0.02 10.84 19.29
CA GLU A 305 -1.32 11.42 18.92
C GLU A 305 -2.46 10.41 19.18
N ILE A 306 -3.53 10.91 19.80
CA ILE A 306 -4.78 10.17 20.05
C ILE A 306 -5.89 10.75 19.17
N MET A 307 -6.46 9.91 18.35
CA MET A 307 -7.44 10.33 17.34
C MET A 307 -8.77 9.65 17.56
N VAL A 308 -9.83 10.45 17.52
CA VAL A 308 -11.21 9.95 17.60
C VAL A 308 -11.82 9.98 16.22
N PHE A 309 -12.20 8.81 15.73
CA PHE A 309 -12.89 8.61 14.45
C PHE A 309 -14.38 8.83 14.63
N HIS A 310 -14.97 9.64 13.77
CA HIS A 310 -16.41 9.90 13.82
C HIS A 310 -17.22 8.81 13.12
N PRO A 311 -18.52 8.68 13.45
CA PRO A 311 -19.43 7.88 12.64
C PRO A 311 -19.47 8.40 11.21
N LEU A 312 -19.60 7.49 10.25
CA LEU A 312 -19.70 7.86 8.84
C LEU A 312 -21.07 8.48 8.54
N THR A 313 -21.08 9.56 7.78
CA THR A 313 -22.32 10.20 7.30
C THR A 313 -22.88 9.47 6.07
N ARG A 314 -24.11 9.79 5.66
CA ARG A 314 -24.70 9.28 4.42
C ARG A 314 -23.84 9.61 3.21
N VAL A 315 -23.32 10.82 3.14
CA VAL A 315 -22.43 11.27 2.05
C VAL A 315 -21.12 10.43 2.01
N ASP A 316 -20.57 10.13 3.19
CA ASP A 316 -19.39 9.27 3.29
C ASP A 316 -19.68 7.86 2.81
N MET A 317 -20.83 7.29 3.18
CA MET A 317 -21.28 5.97 2.73
C MET A 317 -21.44 5.89 1.20
N GLU A 318 -21.98 6.94 0.56
CA GLU A 318 -22.10 7.04 -0.90
C GLU A 318 -20.72 7.09 -1.58
N LYS A 319 -19.78 7.87 -1.03
CA LYS A 319 -18.40 7.92 -1.51
C LYS A 319 -17.68 6.57 -1.33
N ILE A 320 -17.84 5.93 -0.17
CA ILE A 320 -17.26 4.62 0.11
C ILE A 320 -17.81 3.56 -0.85
N THR A 321 -19.13 3.57 -1.08
CA THR A 321 -19.73 2.66 -2.06
C THR A 321 -19.12 2.86 -3.46
N THR A 322 -18.86 4.11 -3.84
CA THR A 322 -18.19 4.40 -5.11
C THR A 322 -16.76 3.86 -5.17
N LEU A 323 -16.00 3.96 -4.07
CA LEU A 323 -14.66 3.37 -3.98
C LEU A 323 -14.71 1.83 -4.08
N LEU A 324 -15.64 1.18 -3.38
CA LEU A 324 -15.81 -0.28 -3.45
C LEU A 324 -16.10 -0.76 -4.88
N PHE A 325 -16.94 -0.02 -5.61
CA PHE A 325 -17.18 -0.31 -7.03
C PHE A 325 -15.96 -0.08 -7.91
N HIS A 326 -15.16 0.93 -7.61
CA HIS A 326 -13.92 1.17 -8.33
C HIS A 326 -12.90 0.05 -8.11
N GLU A 327 -12.77 -0.43 -6.87
CA GLU A 327 -11.92 -1.58 -6.55
C GLU A 327 -12.41 -2.87 -7.23
N LEU A 328 -13.72 -3.10 -7.25
CA LEU A 328 -14.33 -4.23 -7.95
C LEU A 328 -14.08 -4.14 -9.46
N SER A 329 -14.30 -2.98 -10.08
CA SER A 329 -14.04 -2.73 -11.49
C SER A 329 -12.57 -3.01 -11.85
N ALA A 330 -11.63 -2.51 -11.06
CA ALA A 330 -10.20 -2.74 -11.29
C ALA A 330 -9.83 -4.24 -11.17
N ARG A 331 -10.47 -4.99 -10.24
CA ARG A 331 -10.28 -6.45 -10.16
C ARG A 331 -10.84 -7.17 -11.38
N CYS A 332 -12.05 -6.80 -11.83
CA CYS A 332 -12.68 -7.38 -13.02
C CYS A 332 -11.85 -7.12 -14.27
N GLU A 333 -11.33 -5.91 -14.43
CA GLU A 333 -10.48 -5.56 -15.55
C GLU A 333 -9.17 -6.36 -15.55
N LYS A 334 -8.51 -6.45 -14.40
CA LYS A 334 -7.21 -7.14 -14.26
C LYS A 334 -7.30 -8.66 -14.41
N GLN A 335 -8.37 -9.28 -13.86
CA GLN A 335 -8.47 -10.74 -13.78
C GLN A 335 -9.32 -11.35 -14.89
N LEU A 336 -10.33 -10.61 -15.35
CA LEU A 336 -11.37 -11.11 -16.25
C LEU A 336 -11.40 -10.34 -17.58
N SER A 337 -10.63 -9.26 -17.70
CA SER A 337 -10.65 -8.32 -18.84
C SER A 337 -12.06 -7.74 -19.10
N ILE A 338 -12.83 -7.46 -18.03
CA ILE A 338 -14.18 -6.92 -18.09
C ILE A 338 -14.18 -5.50 -17.53
N HIS A 339 -14.75 -4.56 -18.29
CA HIS A 339 -14.96 -3.19 -17.84
C HIS A 339 -16.29 -3.05 -17.10
N LEU A 340 -16.25 -3.10 -15.76
CA LEU A 340 -17.45 -2.99 -14.92
C LEU A 340 -17.71 -1.54 -14.51
N SER A 341 -18.93 -1.08 -14.70
CA SER A 341 -19.44 0.20 -14.19
C SER A 341 -20.69 -0.01 -13.34
N ALA A 342 -21.01 0.92 -12.44
CA ALA A 342 -22.21 0.85 -11.63
C ALA A 342 -23.05 2.11 -11.76
N SER A 343 -24.36 1.92 -11.96
CA SER A 343 -25.31 3.03 -12.04
C SER A 343 -25.45 3.75 -10.68
N ARG A 344 -25.80 5.02 -10.73
CA ARG A 344 -26.09 5.82 -9.54
C ARG A 344 -27.22 5.21 -8.70
N ALA A 345 -28.29 4.75 -9.35
CA ALA A 345 -29.44 4.13 -8.70
C ALA A 345 -29.05 2.86 -7.90
N LEU A 346 -28.14 2.03 -8.40
CA LEU A 346 -27.63 0.87 -7.68
C LEU A 346 -26.87 1.28 -6.42
N LYS A 347 -25.98 2.29 -6.52
CA LYS A 347 -25.20 2.78 -5.39
C LYS A 347 -26.07 3.38 -4.30
N GLU A 348 -27.06 4.22 -4.68
CA GLU A 348 -28.04 4.81 -3.77
C GLU A 348 -28.86 3.72 -3.06
N HIS A 349 -29.36 2.72 -3.79
CA HIS A 349 -30.09 1.59 -3.22
C HIS A 349 -29.26 0.81 -2.20
N LEU A 350 -27.97 0.52 -2.50
CA LEU A 350 -27.12 -0.20 -1.55
C LEU A 350 -26.91 0.61 -0.26
N VAL A 351 -26.71 1.92 -0.37
CA VAL A 351 -26.58 2.79 0.82
C VAL A 351 -27.89 2.83 1.59
N GLU A 352 -29.03 3.04 0.93
CA GLU A 352 -30.32 3.17 1.59
C GLU A 352 -30.72 1.89 2.34
N LYS A 353 -30.45 0.73 1.77
CA LYS A 353 -30.88 -0.57 2.31
C LYS A 353 -29.89 -1.17 3.32
N TYR A 354 -28.58 -0.97 3.11
CA TYR A 354 -27.56 -1.70 3.85
C TYR A 354 -26.62 -0.81 4.69
N ALA A 355 -26.74 0.53 4.62
CA ALA A 355 -25.97 1.37 5.49
C ALA A 355 -26.43 1.23 6.94
N ASP A 356 -25.50 0.88 7.81
CA ASP A 356 -25.70 0.91 9.26
C ASP A 356 -24.67 1.85 9.89
N TYR A 357 -25.11 3.00 10.31
CA TYR A 357 -24.25 4.05 10.89
C TYR A 357 -23.56 3.61 12.19
N LYS A 358 -24.08 2.58 12.87
CA LYS A 358 -23.45 1.99 14.06
C LYS A 358 -22.30 1.03 13.71
N MET A 359 -22.42 0.34 12.58
CA MET A 359 -21.46 -0.67 12.11
C MET A 359 -20.52 -0.13 11.02
N GLY A 360 -20.68 1.14 10.64
CA GLY A 360 -19.83 1.79 9.64
C GLY A 360 -19.97 1.19 8.22
N ALA A 361 -18.87 1.12 7.50
CA ALA A 361 -18.85 0.65 6.11
C ALA A 361 -18.84 -0.88 5.94
N ARG A 362 -18.70 -1.66 7.03
CA ARG A 362 -18.65 -3.14 6.93
C ARG A 362 -19.90 -3.77 6.28
N PRO A 363 -21.13 -3.35 6.64
CA PRO A 363 -22.33 -3.87 5.99
C PRO A 363 -22.40 -3.56 4.49
N LEU A 364 -21.97 -2.37 4.07
CA LEU A 364 -21.93 -1.98 2.66
C LEU A 364 -20.95 -2.86 1.86
N LYS A 365 -19.77 -3.14 2.40
CA LYS A 365 -18.80 -4.03 1.75
C LYS A 365 -19.38 -5.44 1.55
N ARG A 366 -20.07 -5.98 2.57
CA ARG A 366 -20.76 -7.26 2.46
C ARG A 366 -21.92 -7.23 1.44
N ALA A 367 -22.66 -6.12 1.40
CA ALA A 367 -23.76 -5.94 0.46
C ALA A 367 -23.26 -5.89 -0.98
N VAL A 368 -22.15 -5.20 -1.28
CA VAL A 368 -21.53 -5.21 -2.61
C VAL A 368 -21.15 -6.63 -3.00
N GLN A 369 -20.55 -7.41 -2.09
CA GLN A 369 -20.20 -8.80 -2.35
C GLN A 369 -21.44 -9.66 -2.63
N GLN A 370 -22.38 -9.70 -1.70
CA GLN A 370 -23.56 -10.59 -1.78
C GLN A 370 -24.56 -10.20 -2.88
N VAL A 371 -24.69 -8.92 -3.18
CA VAL A 371 -25.74 -8.44 -4.10
C VAL A 371 -25.17 -8.22 -5.50
N VAL A 372 -23.90 -7.84 -5.62
CA VAL A 372 -23.31 -7.49 -6.91
C VAL A 372 -22.32 -8.54 -7.39
N GLU A 373 -21.35 -8.96 -6.55
CA GLU A 373 -20.33 -9.92 -6.96
C GLU A 373 -20.95 -11.31 -7.20
N ASP A 374 -21.86 -11.76 -6.33
CA ASP A 374 -22.54 -13.06 -6.50
C ASP A 374 -23.39 -13.06 -7.78
N ALA A 375 -24.18 -12.00 -8.03
CA ALA A 375 -24.97 -11.89 -9.25
C ALA A 375 -24.09 -11.77 -10.52
N LEU A 376 -22.95 -11.08 -10.45
CA LEU A 376 -21.98 -11.01 -11.56
C LEU A 376 -21.38 -12.39 -11.84
N ALA A 377 -21.08 -13.17 -10.81
CA ALA A 377 -20.57 -14.52 -10.95
C ALA A 377 -21.55 -15.45 -11.66
N GLU A 378 -22.85 -15.35 -11.36
CA GLU A 378 -23.90 -16.12 -12.06
C GLU A 378 -23.97 -15.75 -13.55
N GLU A 379 -23.88 -14.46 -13.89
CA GLU A 379 -23.88 -13.99 -15.28
C GLU A 379 -22.65 -14.47 -16.07
N LEU A 380 -21.49 -14.49 -15.43
CA LEU A 380 -20.25 -15.03 -15.99
C LEU A 380 -20.34 -16.55 -16.23
N LEU A 381 -20.82 -17.31 -15.24
CA LEU A 381 -20.98 -18.77 -15.33
C LEU A 381 -22.02 -19.17 -16.38
N SER A 382 -23.07 -18.37 -16.56
CA SER A 382 -24.09 -18.60 -17.61
C SER A 382 -23.60 -18.25 -19.02
N GLY A 383 -22.42 -17.62 -19.15
CA GLY A 383 -21.84 -17.21 -20.43
C GLY A 383 -22.50 -15.98 -21.05
N ARG A 384 -23.35 -15.26 -20.31
CA ARG A 384 -23.96 -13.99 -20.76
C ARG A 384 -22.96 -12.83 -20.76
N ILE A 385 -22.02 -12.86 -19.83
CA ILE A 385 -20.90 -11.91 -19.79
C ILE A 385 -19.63 -12.67 -20.12
N LYS A 386 -18.81 -12.11 -21.02
CA LYS A 386 -17.55 -12.71 -21.50
C LYS A 386 -16.39 -11.76 -21.30
N ALA A 387 -15.17 -12.30 -21.39
CA ALA A 387 -13.96 -11.50 -21.37
C ALA A 387 -13.95 -10.50 -22.54
N GLY A 388 -13.65 -9.25 -22.25
CA GLY A 388 -13.66 -8.13 -23.21
C GLY A 388 -14.94 -7.30 -23.16
N ASP A 389 -15.98 -7.75 -22.47
CA ASP A 389 -17.25 -7.03 -22.41
C ASP A 389 -17.17 -5.78 -21.53
N THR A 390 -17.96 -4.76 -21.93
CA THR A 390 -18.24 -3.58 -21.09
C THR A 390 -19.60 -3.76 -20.43
N VAL A 391 -19.60 -3.85 -19.11
CA VAL A 391 -20.77 -4.21 -18.31
C VAL A 391 -21.20 -3.05 -17.41
N SER A 392 -22.48 -2.73 -17.43
CA SER A 392 -23.07 -1.73 -16.54
C SER A 392 -24.04 -2.39 -15.55
N ALA A 393 -23.67 -2.38 -14.27
CA ALA A 393 -24.52 -2.86 -13.20
C ALA A 393 -25.58 -1.83 -12.82
N GLY A 394 -26.83 -2.17 -12.95
CA GLY A 394 -28.00 -1.35 -12.61
C GLY A 394 -28.88 -2.03 -11.56
N TYR A 395 -29.88 -1.27 -11.07
CA TYR A 395 -30.91 -1.79 -10.17
C TYR A 395 -32.28 -1.56 -10.77
N ARG A 396 -33.01 -2.63 -11.07
CA ARG A 396 -34.36 -2.59 -11.67
C ARG A 396 -35.26 -3.67 -11.05
N LYS A 397 -36.52 -3.31 -10.75
CA LYS A 397 -37.53 -4.25 -10.22
C LYS A 397 -37.08 -5.10 -9.04
N GLY A 398 -36.29 -4.50 -8.11
CA GLY A 398 -35.86 -5.22 -6.91
C GLY A 398 -34.62 -6.11 -7.06
N LYS A 399 -33.97 -6.13 -8.26
CA LYS A 399 -32.80 -6.97 -8.55
C LYS A 399 -31.70 -6.17 -9.23
N VAL A 400 -30.47 -6.63 -9.06
CA VAL A 400 -29.32 -6.16 -9.85
C VAL A 400 -29.44 -6.72 -11.26
N VAL A 401 -29.22 -5.89 -12.25
CA VAL A 401 -29.29 -6.24 -13.68
C VAL A 401 -28.00 -5.76 -14.34
N PHE A 402 -27.43 -6.59 -15.19
CA PHE A 402 -26.22 -6.26 -15.94
C PHE A 402 -26.58 -6.02 -17.40
N ASP A 403 -26.31 -4.82 -17.87
CA ASP A 403 -26.43 -4.44 -19.28
C ASP A 403 -25.04 -4.60 -19.92
N VAL A 404 -24.90 -5.49 -20.89
CA VAL A 404 -23.66 -5.75 -21.65
C VAL A 404 -23.67 -4.87 -22.89
N LYS A 405 -22.56 -4.16 -23.16
CA LYS A 405 -22.39 -3.30 -24.34
C LYS A 405 -21.31 -3.85 -25.24
#